data_4e26b14112bda8f11c49bc55f330c195
#
_entry.id   4e26b14112bda8f11c49bc55f330c195
#
_cell.length_a   1.000
_cell.length_b   1.000
_cell.length_c   1.000
_cell.angle_alpha   90.00
_cell.angle_beta   90.00
_cell.angle_gamma   90.00
#
_symmetry.space_group_name_H-M   'P 1'
#
loop_
_entity.id
_entity.type
_entity.pdbx_description
1 polymer ?
#
loop_
_entity_poly.entity_id
_entity_poly.type
_entity_poly.pdbx_seq_one_letter_code
_entity_poly.pdbx_strand_id
1 'polypeptide(L)'
;MIAAAALLGYAGLLLAAGAPALARARWPDRAPRLAVAAWLALAGSAAGSVTLGGLALVVPTVRVSAGLAELLTACVMALRAQYAHPGGAALAGAGAVLALAVTARVSWCTARTLTAGALARRRHRRGLGLAGRPDPRLGAVVIDHHEPAAYCLPGGRRQVVLTTSAIDALDDAQLAAVLAHERAHQRGRHHLLVSLAGALAAAFPRVPAFRQAHEQVARLAELLADDAATAASPRLAVAGALLALGAAAPAPAPGLGAGGSATGDRVRRLIAAPAPLSRAASAAGTLTVAALMAFPLLAVAGPALAARGENYCPHPAAAAAPAAAAWRMDRAGCGPSAGCRPRPVGLAGAAPPDSPPR
;
A
#
# COMPACT_ATOMS: atom_id res chain seq x y z
N MET A 1 -21.40 -7.44 -5.38
CA MET A 1 -20.89 -7.56 -6.76
C MET A 1 -20.19 -6.28 -7.23
N ILE A 2 -20.83 -5.09 -7.17
CA ILE A 2 -20.25 -3.81 -7.64
C ILE A 2 -18.93 -3.49 -6.92
N ALA A 3 -18.87 -3.61 -5.59
CA ALA A 3 -17.65 -3.35 -4.81
C ALA A 3 -16.49 -4.29 -5.22
N ALA A 4 -16.77 -5.57 -5.43
CA ALA A 4 -15.76 -6.52 -5.89
C ALA A 4 -15.24 -6.16 -7.28
N ALA A 5 -16.13 -5.86 -8.23
CA ALA A 5 -15.75 -5.44 -9.58
C ALA A 5 -14.95 -4.13 -9.57
N ALA A 6 -15.35 -3.16 -8.76
CA ALA A 6 -14.62 -1.89 -8.59
C ALA A 6 -13.21 -2.11 -8.03
N LEU A 7 -13.05 -2.96 -7.01
CA LEU A 7 -11.74 -3.27 -6.40
C LEU A 7 -10.83 -4.03 -7.37
N LEU A 8 -11.34 -5.03 -8.06
CA LEU A 8 -10.54 -5.79 -9.04
C LEU A 8 -10.18 -4.93 -10.26
N GLY A 9 -11.12 -4.13 -10.76
CA GLY A 9 -10.88 -3.16 -11.83
C GLY A 9 -9.85 -2.09 -11.42
N TYR A 10 -9.94 -1.59 -10.21
CA TYR A 10 -8.97 -0.66 -9.64
C TYR A 10 -7.56 -1.28 -9.53
N ALA A 11 -7.45 -2.52 -9.03
CA ALA A 11 -6.18 -3.23 -9.00
C ALA A 11 -5.58 -3.37 -10.41
N GLY A 12 -6.41 -3.78 -11.39
CA GLY A 12 -6.02 -3.87 -12.78
C GLY A 12 -5.52 -2.53 -13.36
N LEU A 13 -6.23 -1.43 -13.09
CA LEU A 13 -5.86 -0.08 -13.50
C LEU A 13 -4.51 0.36 -12.90
N LEU A 14 -4.30 0.13 -11.61
CA LEU A 14 -3.04 0.45 -10.95
C LEU A 14 -1.86 -0.30 -11.58
N LEU A 15 -2.03 -1.59 -11.85
CA LEU A 15 -0.97 -2.42 -12.40
C LEU A 15 -0.71 -2.14 -13.89
N ALA A 16 -1.76 -1.91 -14.68
CA ALA A 16 -1.64 -1.73 -16.13
C ALA A 16 -1.30 -0.27 -16.54
N ALA A 17 -1.79 0.73 -15.81
CA ALA A 17 -1.60 2.13 -16.15
C ALA A 17 -0.81 2.89 -15.08
N GLY A 18 -1.10 2.69 -13.80
CA GLY A 18 -0.47 3.41 -12.69
C GLY A 18 1.03 3.15 -12.59
N ALA A 19 1.45 1.89 -12.63
CA ALA A 19 2.86 1.53 -12.53
C ALA A 19 3.69 2.05 -13.71
N PRO A 20 3.29 1.87 -14.98
CA PRO A 20 4.00 2.46 -16.12
C PRO A 20 4.03 3.99 -16.09
N ALA A 21 2.94 4.64 -15.68
CA ALA A 21 2.89 6.09 -15.56
C ALA A 21 3.89 6.61 -14.50
N LEU A 22 3.94 5.97 -13.34
CA LEU A 22 4.87 6.33 -12.28
C LEU A 22 6.34 6.06 -12.68
N ALA A 23 6.59 4.99 -13.43
CA ALA A 23 7.93 4.67 -13.91
C ALA A 23 8.47 5.66 -14.94
N ARG A 24 7.60 6.23 -15.79
CA ARG A 24 7.98 7.26 -16.78
C ARG A 24 8.05 8.66 -16.19
N ALA A 25 7.54 8.86 -14.98
CA ALA A 25 7.52 10.16 -14.34
C ALA A 25 8.94 10.62 -13.98
N ARG A 26 9.20 11.93 -14.11
CA ARG A 26 10.49 12.55 -13.77
C ARG A 26 10.54 13.14 -12.36
N TRP A 27 9.38 13.33 -11.73
CA TRP A 27 9.30 13.91 -10.38
C TRP A 27 9.89 13.01 -9.27
N PRO A 28 9.94 11.65 -9.38
CA PRO A 28 10.52 10.79 -8.36
C PRO A 28 11.95 11.16 -7.97
N ASP A 29 12.75 11.61 -8.91
CA ASP A 29 14.14 12.03 -8.65
C ASP A 29 14.24 13.35 -7.88
N ARG A 30 13.17 14.15 -7.87
CA ARG A 30 13.06 15.43 -7.14
C ARG A 30 12.44 15.26 -5.75
N ALA A 31 11.70 14.17 -5.51
CA ALA A 31 11.04 13.88 -4.24
C ALA A 31 11.06 12.37 -3.94
N PRO A 32 12.25 11.77 -3.71
CA PRO A 32 12.39 10.32 -3.59
C PRO A 32 11.59 9.73 -2.42
N ARG A 33 11.38 10.46 -1.31
CA ARG A 33 10.53 10.01 -0.20
C ARG A 33 9.08 9.78 -0.63
N LEU A 34 8.52 10.76 -1.33
CA LEU A 34 7.15 10.67 -1.86
C LEU A 34 7.04 9.56 -2.90
N ALA A 35 8.06 9.40 -3.73
CA ALA A 35 8.10 8.35 -4.75
C ALA A 35 8.15 6.94 -4.15
N VAL A 36 8.94 6.71 -3.10
CA VAL A 36 8.92 5.43 -2.36
C VAL A 36 7.53 5.16 -1.80
N ALA A 37 6.90 6.17 -1.17
CA ALA A 37 5.54 6.03 -0.65
C ALA A 37 4.54 5.73 -1.77
N ALA A 38 4.65 6.38 -2.94
CA ALA A 38 3.78 6.15 -4.09
C ALA A 38 3.91 4.71 -4.64
N TRP A 39 5.14 4.19 -4.78
CA TRP A 39 5.37 2.83 -5.25
C TRP A 39 4.84 1.78 -4.28
N LEU A 40 5.09 1.97 -2.97
CA LEU A 40 4.59 1.05 -1.94
C LEU A 40 3.07 1.13 -1.81
N ALA A 41 2.48 2.33 -1.91
CA ALA A 41 1.03 2.51 -1.90
C ALA A 41 0.38 1.86 -3.12
N LEU A 42 0.94 2.04 -4.32
CA LEU A 42 0.44 1.41 -5.54
C LEU A 42 0.46 -0.12 -5.41
N ALA A 43 1.62 -0.69 -5.05
CA ALA A 43 1.76 -2.14 -4.94
C ALA A 43 0.91 -2.73 -3.80
N GLY A 44 0.91 -2.08 -2.63
CA GLY A 44 0.11 -2.50 -1.48
C GLY A 44 -1.39 -2.37 -1.73
N SER A 45 -1.82 -1.26 -2.35
CA SER A 45 -3.22 -1.02 -2.69
C SER A 45 -3.73 -2.00 -3.76
N ALA A 46 -2.91 -2.33 -4.78
CA ALA A 46 -3.27 -3.33 -5.77
C ALA A 46 -3.46 -4.73 -5.13
N ALA A 47 -2.50 -5.20 -4.33
CA ALA A 47 -2.61 -6.47 -3.63
C ALA A 47 -3.78 -6.49 -2.63
N GLY A 48 -3.95 -5.42 -1.86
CA GLY A 48 -5.05 -5.24 -0.92
C GLY A 48 -6.42 -5.23 -1.60
N SER A 49 -6.54 -4.58 -2.76
CA SER A 49 -7.78 -4.54 -3.54
C SER A 49 -8.18 -5.91 -4.07
N VAL A 50 -7.23 -6.74 -4.48
CA VAL A 50 -7.53 -8.14 -4.89
C VAL A 50 -8.04 -8.94 -3.70
N THR A 51 -7.41 -8.81 -2.53
CA THR A 51 -7.87 -9.48 -1.30
C THR A 51 -9.26 -9.01 -0.88
N LEU A 52 -9.48 -7.69 -0.80
CA LEU A 52 -10.76 -7.12 -0.41
C LEU A 52 -11.85 -7.37 -1.45
N GLY A 53 -11.50 -7.41 -2.74
CA GLY A 53 -12.40 -7.81 -3.82
C GLY A 53 -12.87 -9.25 -3.68
N GLY A 54 -11.95 -10.17 -3.36
CA GLY A 54 -12.29 -11.56 -3.04
C GLY A 54 -13.20 -11.66 -1.81
N LEU A 55 -12.91 -10.94 -0.74
CA LEU A 55 -13.76 -10.89 0.47
C LEU A 55 -15.15 -10.30 0.18
N ALA A 56 -15.25 -9.27 -0.67
CA ALA A 56 -16.51 -8.67 -1.06
C ALA A 56 -17.40 -9.59 -1.92
N LEU A 57 -16.83 -10.65 -2.49
CA LEU A 57 -17.60 -11.73 -3.13
C LEU A 57 -18.15 -12.72 -2.11
N VAL A 58 -17.50 -12.89 -0.97
CA VAL A 58 -17.92 -13.80 0.11
C VAL A 58 -18.98 -13.18 0.99
N VAL A 59 -18.71 -11.94 1.45
CA VAL A 59 -19.57 -11.23 2.38
C VAL A 59 -20.33 -10.14 1.63
N PRO A 60 -21.65 -10.30 1.47
CA PRO A 60 -22.47 -9.23 0.91
C PRO A 60 -22.39 -8.00 1.82
N THR A 61 -22.44 -6.80 1.22
CA THR A 61 -22.48 -5.56 1.98
C THR A 61 -23.68 -5.56 2.92
N VAL A 62 -23.42 -5.69 4.21
CA VAL A 62 -24.45 -5.69 5.25
C VAL A 62 -24.58 -4.26 5.78
N ARG A 63 -25.79 -3.78 5.97
CA ARG A 63 -26.04 -2.51 6.64
C ARG A 63 -25.59 -2.62 8.08
N VAL A 64 -24.78 -1.66 8.51
CA VAL A 64 -24.34 -1.59 9.91
C VAL A 64 -25.51 -1.06 10.74
N SER A 65 -26.19 -1.99 11.45
CA SER A 65 -27.22 -1.64 12.43
C SER A 65 -26.59 -1.32 13.78
N ALA A 66 -27.34 -0.60 14.64
CA ALA A 66 -26.87 -0.15 15.93
C ALA A 66 -26.71 -1.28 16.97
N GLY A 67 -27.27 -2.47 16.71
CA GLY A 67 -27.24 -3.63 17.60
C GLY A 67 -26.51 -4.84 17.02
N LEU A 68 -25.73 -5.54 17.85
CA LEU A 68 -24.99 -6.74 17.46
C LEU A 68 -25.95 -7.84 16.95
N ALA A 69 -27.10 -8.02 17.57
CA ALA A 69 -28.10 -9.02 17.19
C ALA A 69 -28.71 -8.73 15.80
N GLU A 70 -29.02 -7.45 15.52
CA GLU A 70 -29.53 -7.03 14.22
C GLU A 70 -28.47 -7.17 13.14
N LEU A 71 -27.21 -6.85 13.45
CA LEU A 71 -26.08 -7.04 12.54
C LEU A 71 -25.90 -8.51 12.19
N LEU A 72 -25.93 -9.40 13.18
CA LEU A 72 -25.82 -10.84 12.96
C LEU A 72 -26.99 -11.38 12.13
N THR A 73 -28.22 -10.96 12.43
CA THR A 73 -29.40 -11.36 11.66
C THR A 73 -29.31 -10.87 10.21
N ALA A 74 -28.93 -9.60 9.99
CA ALA A 74 -28.74 -9.03 8.67
C ALA A 74 -27.62 -9.77 7.90
N CYS A 75 -26.51 -10.14 8.54
CA CYS A 75 -25.45 -10.96 7.95
C CYS A 75 -25.97 -12.34 7.52
N VAL A 76 -26.71 -13.03 8.38
CA VAL A 76 -27.25 -14.36 8.07
C VAL A 76 -28.24 -14.30 6.91
N MET A 77 -29.15 -13.31 6.90
CA MET A 77 -30.13 -13.15 5.82
C MET A 77 -29.47 -12.77 4.49
N ALA A 78 -28.48 -11.88 4.51
CA ALA A 78 -27.73 -11.50 3.32
C ALA A 78 -26.91 -12.67 2.74
N LEU A 79 -26.29 -13.48 3.61
CA LEU A 79 -25.61 -14.72 3.21
C LEU A 79 -26.59 -15.72 2.59
N ARG A 80 -27.74 -15.96 3.23
CA ARG A 80 -28.77 -16.86 2.68
C ARG A 80 -29.26 -16.40 1.31
N ALA A 81 -29.52 -15.12 1.13
CA ALA A 81 -29.96 -14.55 -0.15
C ALA A 81 -28.87 -14.72 -1.24
N GLN A 82 -27.62 -14.53 -0.90
CA GLN A 82 -26.50 -14.71 -1.85
C GLN A 82 -26.32 -16.16 -2.27
N TYR A 83 -26.44 -17.11 -1.33
CA TYR A 83 -26.29 -18.54 -1.61
C TYR A 83 -27.56 -19.19 -2.24
N ALA A 84 -28.70 -18.52 -2.17
CA ALA A 84 -29.92 -18.96 -2.81
C ALA A 84 -29.92 -18.79 -4.35
N HIS A 85 -29.06 -17.88 -4.87
CA HIS A 85 -28.94 -17.69 -6.32
C HIS A 85 -28.11 -18.78 -6.98
N PRO A 86 -28.48 -19.30 -8.16
CA PRO A 86 -27.68 -20.24 -8.93
C PRO A 86 -26.27 -19.62 -9.19
N GLY A 87 -25.22 -20.34 -8.82
CA GLY A 87 -23.83 -19.87 -8.96
C GLY A 87 -23.31 -18.95 -7.83
N GLY A 88 -24.15 -18.48 -6.92
CA GLY A 88 -23.73 -17.62 -5.81
C GLY A 88 -22.71 -18.28 -4.88
N ALA A 89 -22.93 -19.55 -4.55
CA ALA A 89 -21.99 -20.34 -3.75
C ALA A 89 -20.64 -20.54 -4.45
N ALA A 90 -20.64 -20.80 -5.77
CA ALA A 90 -19.40 -20.96 -6.54
C ALA A 90 -18.59 -19.65 -6.60
N LEU A 91 -19.27 -18.52 -6.79
CA LEU A 91 -18.64 -17.19 -6.83
C LEU A 91 -18.08 -16.80 -5.46
N ALA A 92 -18.81 -17.05 -4.38
CA ALA A 92 -18.33 -16.83 -3.02
C ALA A 92 -17.14 -17.73 -2.68
N GLY A 93 -17.19 -19.00 -3.08
CA GLY A 93 -16.08 -19.95 -2.95
C GLY A 93 -14.83 -19.48 -3.70
N ALA A 94 -14.98 -19.04 -4.95
CA ALA A 94 -13.88 -18.47 -5.73
C ALA A 94 -13.30 -17.20 -5.08
N GLY A 95 -14.16 -16.32 -4.55
CA GLY A 95 -13.73 -15.12 -3.81
C GLY A 95 -12.95 -15.46 -2.54
N ALA A 96 -13.42 -16.45 -1.77
CA ALA A 96 -12.73 -16.94 -0.58
C ALA A 96 -11.34 -17.51 -0.92
N VAL A 97 -11.27 -18.37 -1.92
CA VAL A 97 -10.02 -18.95 -2.39
C VAL A 97 -9.05 -17.85 -2.85
N LEU A 98 -9.52 -16.89 -3.64
CA LEU A 98 -8.70 -15.77 -4.09
C LEU A 98 -8.15 -14.98 -2.91
N ALA A 99 -9.00 -14.55 -1.97
CA ALA A 99 -8.59 -13.76 -0.81
C ALA A 99 -7.59 -14.51 0.07
N LEU A 100 -7.86 -15.78 0.38
CA LEU A 100 -6.97 -16.63 1.17
C LEU A 100 -5.65 -16.88 0.46
N ALA A 101 -5.66 -17.20 -0.83
CA ALA A 101 -4.46 -17.47 -1.61
C ALA A 101 -3.55 -16.23 -1.68
N VAL A 102 -4.12 -15.05 -1.96
CA VAL A 102 -3.35 -13.79 -2.00
C VAL A 102 -2.78 -13.46 -0.62
N THR A 103 -3.61 -13.52 0.44
CA THR A 103 -3.18 -13.20 1.81
C THR A 103 -2.10 -14.17 2.30
N ALA A 104 -2.31 -15.48 2.13
CA ALA A 104 -1.35 -16.50 2.53
C ALA A 104 -0.02 -16.34 1.78
N ARG A 105 -0.08 -16.11 0.46
CA ARG A 105 1.11 -15.92 -0.37
C ARG A 105 1.91 -14.67 0.00
N VAL A 106 1.23 -13.52 0.16
CA VAL A 106 1.88 -12.27 0.57
C VAL A 106 2.49 -12.42 1.97
N SER A 107 1.76 -12.99 2.92
CA SER A 107 2.24 -13.23 4.29
C SER A 107 3.46 -14.16 4.30
N TRP A 108 3.40 -15.26 3.55
CA TRP A 108 4.50 -16.21 3.42
C TRP A 108 5.73 -15.57 2.81
N CYS A 109 5.61 -14.87 1.67
CA CYS A 109 6.72 -14.21 1.01
C CYS A 109 7.33 -13.12 1.91
N THR A 110 6.50 -12.36 2.63
CA THR A 110 6.97 -11.34 3.57
C THR A 110 7.73 -11.97 4.74
N ALA A 111 7.17 -12.99 5.39
CA ALA A 111 7.82 -13.70 6.47
C ALA A 111 9.15 -14.32 6.02
N ARG A 112 9.16 -15.00 4.87
CA ARG A 112 10.36 -15.59 4.29
C ARG A 112 11.46 -14.55 4.00
N THR A 113 11.09 -13.44 3.36
CA THR A 113 12.05 -12.37 3.01
C THR A 113 12.66 -11.74 4.27
N LEU A 114 11.83 -11.42 5.26
CA LEU A 114 12.29 -10.81 6.51
C LEU A 114 13.14 -11.76 7.35
N THR A 115 12.73 -13.03 7.46
CA THR A 115 13.48 -14.04 8.24
C THR A 115 14.80 -14.41 7.56
N ALA A 116 14.79 -14.65 6.25
CA ALA A 116 16.01 -14.93 5.49
C ALA A 116 17.00 -13.76 5.58
N GLY A 117 16.52 -12.53 5.40
CA GLY A 117 17.35 -11.33 5.57
C GLY A 117 17.89 -11.19 7.00
N ALA A 118 17.08 -11.46 8.02
CA ALA A 118 17.53 -11.41 9.42
C ALA A 118 18.60 -12.46 9.72
N LEU A 119 18.42 -13.69 9.22
CA LEU A 119 19.39 -14.78 9.37
C LEU A 119 20.69 -14.47 8.64
N ALA A 120 20.63 -13.98 7.39
CA ALA A 120 21.81 -13.56 6.62
C ALA A 120 22.60 -12.48 7.37
N ARG A 121 21.91 -11.44 7.86
CA ARG A 121 22.55 -10.38 8.66
C ARG A 121 23.14 -10.89 9.97
N ARG A 122 22.51 -11.86 10.64
CA ARG A 122 23.07 -12.50 11.85
C ARG A 122 24.33 -13.28 11.54
N ARG A 123 24.36 -14.07 10.47
CA ARG A 123 25.54 -14.81 10.02
C ARG A 123 26.69 -13.86 9.68
N HIS A 124 26.40 -12.81 8.91
CA HIS A 124 27.38 -11.81 8.51
C HIS A 124 27.99 -11.08 9.72
N ARG A 125 27.16 -10.68 10.70
CA ARG A 125 27.66 -10.08 11.96
C ARG A 125 28.57 -10.99 12.77
N ARG A 126 28.30 -12.31 12.78
CA ARG A 126 29.18 -13.25 13.45
C ARG A 126 30.55 -13.30 12.76
N GLY A 127 30.57 -13.32 11.43
CA GLY A 127 31.83 -13.25 10.66
C GLY A 127 32.60 -11.96 10.93
N LEU A 128 31.91 -10.82 10.96
CA LEU A 128 32.54 -9.53 11.29
C LEU A 128 33.09 -9.47 12.73
N GLY A 129 32.47 -10.17 13.67
CA GLY A 129 33.00 -10.29 15.05
C GLY A 129 34.34 -11.03 15.14
N LEU A 130 34.68 -11.83 14.13
CA LEU A 130 35.94 -12.57 14.06
C LEU A 130 37.02 -11.81 13.26
N ALA A 131 36.64 -11.16 12.16
CA ALA A 131 37.58 -10.54 11.22
C ALA A 131 37.61 -9.00 11.29
N GLY A 132 36.59 -8.38 11.86
CA GLY A 132 36.46 -6.93 11.88
C GLY A 132 37.10 -6.28 13.10
N ARG A 133 37.72 -5.13 12.91
CA ARG A 133 38.28 -4.28 13.98
C ARG A 133 37.37 -3.06 14.16
N PRO A 134 36.80 -2.82 15.34
CA PRO A 134 36.07 -1.59 15.61
C PRO A 134 36.97 -0.36 15.54
N ASP A 135 36.62 0.65 14.77
CA ASP A 135 37.26 1.93 14.78
C ASP A 135 36.32 2.99 15.42
N PRO A 136 36.65 3.45 16.67
CA PRO A 136 35.84 4.42 17.37
C PRO A 136 35.82 5.81 16.71
N ARG A 137 36.86 6.18 15.95
CA ARG A 137 36.95 7.49 15.27
C ARG A 137 35.97 7.55 14.12
N LEU A 138 35.88 6.47 13.35
CA LEU A 138 34.94 6.36 12.24
C LEU A 138 33.53 5.96 12.70
N GLY A 139 33.42 5.37 13.90
CA GLY A 139 32.19 4.75 14.36
C GLY A 139 31.74 3.60 13.45
N ALA A 140 32.72 2.85 12.92
CA ALA A 140 32.55 1.79 11.94
C ALA A 140 33.38 0.57 12.34
N VAL A 141 33.14 -0.55 11.67
CA VAL A 141 33.97 -1.76 11.75
C VAL A 141 34.82 -1.82 10.49
N VAL A 142 36.11 -1.90 10.62
CA VAL A 142 37.07 -2.04 9.51
C VAL A 142 37.43 -3.50 9.32
N ILE A 143 37.37 -3.97 8.08
CA ILE A 143 37.82 -5.30 7.67
C ILE A 143 38.99 -5.16 6.68
N ASP A 144 39.95 -6.05 6.80
CA ASP A 144 41.06 -6.12 5.86
C ASP A 144 40.61 -6.84 4.60
N HIS A 145 40.46 -6.09 3.48
CA HIS A 145 40.02 -6.61 2.20
C HIS A 145 40.52 -5.71 1.05
N HIS A 146 40.95 -6.36 -0.03
CA HIS A 146 41.57 -5.68 -1.18
C HIS A 146 40.57 -4.97 -2.09
N GLU A 147 39.28 -5.33 -2.04
CA GLU A 147 38.23 -4.63 -2.80
C GLU A 147 37.63 -3.51 -1.95
N PRO A 148 37.57 -2.27 -2.47
CA PRO A 148 36.93 -1.17 -1.75
C PRO A 148 35.42 -1.41 -1.61
N ALA A 149 34.98 -1.45 -0.37
CA ALA A 149 33.56 -1.60 -0.05
C ALA A 149 33.19 -0.85 1.22
N ALA A 150 32.00 -0.27 1.19
CA ALA A 150 31.34 0.34 2.33
C ALA A 150 29.89 -0.14 2.36
N TYR A 151 29.39 -0.54 3.52
CA TYR A 151 27.99 -0.95 3.65
C TYR A 151 27.53 -0.89 5.10
N CYS A 152 26.23 -0.83 5.30
CA CYS A 152 25.64 -0.90 6.63
C CYS A 152 24.95 -2.24 6.90
N LEU A 153 25.03 -2.69 8.15
CA LEU A 153 24.27 -3.83 8.66
C LEU A 153 23.13 -3.34 9.55
N PRO A 154 21.89 -3.38 9.05
CA PRO A 154 20.74 -2.96 9.83
C PRO A 154 20.34 -4.01 10.87
N GLY A 155 19.72 -3.52 11.97
CA GLY A 155 19.21 -4.35 13.07
C GLY A 155 20.25 -4.63 14.18
N GLY A 156 19.81 -4.77 15.44
CA GLY A 156 20.66 -4.91 16.61
C GLY A 156 21.56 -3.70 16.82
N ARG A 157 22.85 -3.92 17.05
CA ARG A 157 23.85 -2.84 16.98
C ARG A 157 23.98 -2.40 15.52
N ARG A 158 23.63 -1.15 15.24
CA ARG A 158 23.77 -0.54 13.92
C ARG A 158 25.24 -0.38 13.60
N GLN A 159 25.75 -1.11 12.61
CA GLN A 159 27.16 -1.12 12.25
C GLN A 159 27.32 -0.66 10.81
N VAL A 160 28.23 0.27 10.59
CA VAL A 160 28.79 0.56 9.28
C VAL A 160 30.07 -0.27 9.16
N VAL A 161 30.29 -0.85 8.00
CA VAL A 161 31.49 -1.65 7.71
C VAL A 161 32.23 -0.99 6.55
N LEU A 162 33.53 -0.88 6.70
CA LEU A 162 34.45 -0.35 5.69
C LEU A 162 35.57 -1.36 5.46
N THR A 163 36.05 -1.46 4.23
CA THR A 163 37.30 -2.17 3.94
C THR A 163 38.47 -1.23 4.07
N THR A 164 39.68 -1.79 4.35
CA THR A 164 40.95 -1.03 4.35
C THR A 164 41.15 -0.31 3.02
N SER A 165 40.96 -1.02 1.91
CA SER A 165 41.04 -0.43 0.57
C SER A 165 40.01 0.65 0.29
N ALA A 166 38.82 0.65 0.90
CA ALA A 166 37.88 1.76 0.78
C ALA A 166 38.38 3.00 1.53
N ILE A 167 39.02 2.81 2.69
CA ILE A 167 39.64 3.92 3.44
C ILE A 167 40.80 4.52 2.66
N ASP A 168 41.63 3.68 2.05
CA ASP A 168 42.81 4.12 1.27
C ASP A 168 42.42 4.81 -0.06
N ALA A 169 41.27 4.47 -0.63
CA ALA A 169 40.78 5.03 -1.89
C ALA A 169 40.02 6.36 -1.75
N LEU A 170 39.66 6.75 -0.53
CA LEU A 170 38.82 7.92 -0.25
C LEU A 170 39.61 8.99 0.50
N ASP A 171 39.43 10.25 0.13
CA ASP A 171 39.82 11.36 0.99
C ASP A 171 38.88 11.52 2.20
N ASP A 172 39.27 12.37 3.16
CA ASP A 172 38.51 12.58 4.39
C ASP A 172 37.07 13.05 4.14
N ALA A 173 36.86 13.93 3.12
CA ALA A 173 35.54 14.44 2.78
C ALA A 173 34.66 13.36 2.13
N GLN A 174 35.25 12.55 1.27
CA GLN A 174 34.62 11.41 0.64
C GLN A 174 34.26 10.31 1.66
N LEU A 175 35.19 10.02 2.59
CA LEU A 175 34.97 9.06 3.67
C LEU A 175 33.84 9.51 4.60
N ALA A 176 33.81 10.81 4.96
CA ALA A 176 32.71 11.37 5.74
C ALA A 176 31.36 11.25 4.99
N ALA A 177 31.36 11.47 3.67
CA ALA A 177 30.18 11.36 2.82
C ALA A 177 29.67 9.90 2.77
N VAL A 178 30.54 8.91 2.60
CA VAL A 178 30.19 7.48 2.62
C VAL A 178 29.60 7.08 3.97
N LEU A 179 30.24 7.50 5.07
CA LEU A 179 29.71 7.19 6.42
C LEU A 179 28.33 7.82 6.63
N ALA A 180 28.10 9.04 6.13
CA ALA A 180 26.80 9.71 6.21
C ALA A 180 25.72 8.96 5.39
N HIS A 181 26.08 8.47 4.19
CA HIS A 181 25.25 7.66 3.31
C HIS A 181 24.82 6.36 3.98
N GLU A 182 25.77 5.58 4.50
CA GLU A 182 25.50 4.31 5.17
C GLU A 182 24.63 4.49 6.44
N ARG A 183 24.93 5.55 7.22
CA ARG A 183 24.09 5.91 8.37
C ARG A 183 22.67 6.34 7.97
N ALA A 184 22.48 6.92 6.79
CA ALA A 184 21.17 7.26 6.27
C ALA A 184 20.34 6.02 5.95
N HIS A 185 20.93 4.98 5.35
CA HIS A 185 20.27 3.70 5.16
C HIS A 185 19.79 3.08 6.47
N GLN A 186 20.58 3.18 7.52
CA GLN A 186 20.21 2.69 8.85
C GLN A 186 19.09 3.50 9.49
N ARG A 187 19.18 4.85 9.46
CA ARG A 187 18.18 5.75 10.04
C ARG A 187 16.85 5.65 9.31
N GLY A 188 16.89 5.62 7.97
CA GLY A 188 15.73 5.50 7.11
C GLY A 188 15.12 4.10 7.04
N ARG A 189 15.78 3.09 7.66
CA ARG A 189 15.38 1.67 7.60
C ARG A 189 15.11 1.21 6.16
N HIS A 190 15.92 1.68 5.21
CA HIS A 190 15.73 1.43 3.78
C HIS A 190 15.63 -0.06 3.46
N HIS A 191 16.34 -0.91 4.22
CA HIS A 191 16.25 -2.36 4.08
C HIS A 191 14.84 -2.91 4.28
N LEU A 192 14.00 -2.31 5.14
CA LEU A 192 12.60 -2.76 5.32
C LEU A 192 11.73 -2.38 4.14
N LEU A 193 11.91 -1.17 3.58
CA LEU A 193 11.18 -0.69 2.42
C LEU A 193 11.48 -1.56 1.20
N VAL A 194 12.75 -1.83 0.94
CA VAL A 194 13.22 -2.71 -0.14
C VAL A 194 12.74 -4.15 0.07
N SER A 195 12.82 -4.66 1.32
CA SER A 195 12.34 -6.02 1.64
C SER A 195 10.83 -6.17 1.44
N LEU A 196 10.03 -5.15 1.80
CA LEU A 196 8.57 -5.17 1.60
C LEU A 196 8.24 -5.19 0.11
N ALA A 197 8.84 -4.30 -0.69
CA ALA A 197 8.67 -4.29 -2.13
C ALA A 197 9.13 -5.61 -2.77
N GLY A 198 10.26 -6.18 -2.31
CA GLY A 198 10.77 -7.47 -2.76
C GLY A 198 9.87 -8.64 -2.40
N ALA A 199 9.24 -8.61 -1.23
CA ALA A 199 8.26 -9.61 -0.82
C ALA A 199 7.02 -9.63 -1.71
N LEU A 200 6.52 -8.44 -2.10
CA LEU A 200 5.42 -8.31 -3.05
C LEU A 200 5.83 -8.79 -4.46
N ALA A 201 7.03 -8.46 -4.92
CA ALA A 201 7.57 -8.98 -6.18
C ALA A 201 7.68 -10.52 -6.18
N ALA A 202 8.13 -11.10 -5.06
CA ALA A 202 8.20 -12.56 -4.88
C ALA A 202 6.80 -13.20 -4.79
N ALA A 203 5.83 -12.48 -4.21
CA ALA A 203 4.44 -12.93 -4.16
C ALA A 203 3.78 -12.96 -5.56
N PHE A 204 4.13 -12.04 -6.45
CA PHE A 204 3.51 -11.90 -7.77
C PHE A 204 4.55 -11.87 -8.90
N PRO A 205 5.33 -12.95 -9.12
CA PRO A 205 6.47 -12.95 -10.04
C PRO A 205 6.07 -12.75 -11.52
N ARG A 206 4.82 -13.08 -11.88
CA ARG A 206 4.28 -12.91 -13.22
C ARG A 206 3.69 -11.51 -13.50
N VAL A 207 3.61 -10.65 -12.49
CA VAL A 207 3.08 -9.29 -12.62
C VAL A 207 4.23 -8.29 -12.61
N PRO A 208 4.62 -7.74 -13.79
CA PRO A 208 5.83 -6.91 -13.93
C PRO A 208 5.84 -5.68 -13.02
N ALA A 209 4.67 -5.10 -12.73
CA ALA A 209 4.53 -3.92 -11.89
C ALA A 209 5.12 -4.10 -10.47
N PHE A 210 5.02 -5.29 -9.87
CA PHE A 210 5.60 -5.54 -8.53
C PHE A 210 7.13 -5.63 -8.58
N ARG A 211 7.69 -6.24 -9.63
CA ARG A 211 9.15 -6.25 -9.84
C ARG A 211 9.66 -4.84 -10.07
N GLN A 212 8.98 -4.06 -10.91
CA GLN A 212 9.30 -2.66 -11.15
C GLN A 212 9.22 -1.81 -9.88
N ALA A 213 8.21 -2.03 -9.03
CA ALA A 213 8.11 -1.38 -7.73
C ALA A 213 9.33 -1.68 -6.85
N HIS A 214 9.77 -2.95 -6.79
CA HIS A 214 10.96 -3.34 -6.04
C HIS A 214 12.23 -2.64 -6.55
N GLU A 215 12.46 -2.66 -7.87
CA GLU A 215 13.61 -2.02 -8.52
C GLU A 215 13.63 -0.50 -8.25
N GLN A 216 12.47 0.17 -8.39
CA GLN A 216 12.35 1.60 -8.16
C GLN A 216 12.50 1.97 -6.68
N VAL A 217 11.94 1.19 -5.76
CA VAL A 217 12.12 1.43 -4.31
C VAL A 217 13.59 1.28 -3.92
N ALA A 218 14.29 0.27 -4.46
CA ALA A 218 15.73 0.11 -4.22
C ALA A 218 16.52 1.32 -4.76
N ARG A 219 16.28 1.73 -6.01
CA ARG A 219 16.91 2.90 -6.60
C ARG A 219 16.65 4.18 -5.81
N LEU A 220 15.40 4.41 -5.40
CA LEU A 220 15.00 5.60 -4.64
C LEU A 220 15.58 5.61 -3.23
N ALA A 221 15.81 4.45 -2.62
CA ALA A 221 16.48 4.33 -1.34
C ALA A 221 17.93 4.82 -1.42
N GLU A 222 18.62 4.57 -2.55
CA GLU A 222 19.95 5.12 -2.82
C GLU A 222 19.90 6.65 -2.94
N LEU A 223 18.93 7.20 -3.68
CA LEU A 223 18.77 8.66 -3.80
C LEU A 223 18.48 9.33 -2.44
N LEU A 224 17.74 8.67 -1.56
CA LEU A 224 17.48 9.14 -0.20
C LEU A 224 18.75 9.16 0.65
N ALA A 225 19.61 8.17 0.49
CA ALA A 225 20.88 8.11 1.21
C ALA A 225 21.86 9.16 0.67
N ASP A 226 21.87 9.39 -0.65
CA ASP A 226 22.65 10.48 -1.28
C ASP A 226 22.19 11.85 -0.80
N ASP A 227 20.89 12.13 -0.77
CA ASP A 227 20.33 13.39 -0.26
C ASP A 227 20.71 13.62 1.21
N ALA A 228 20.71 12.57 2.03
CA ALA A 228 21.14 12.67 3.42
C ALA A 228 22.66 12.88 3.56
N ALA A 229 23.46 12.26 2.69
CA ALA A 229 24.91 12.48 2.64
C ALA A 229 25.25 13.92 2.24
N THR A 230 24.53 14.50 1.27
CA THR A 230 24.74 15.90 0.84
C THR A 230 24.30 16.94 1.87
N ALA A 231 23.51 16.57 2.87
CA ALA A 231 23.23 17.42 4.02
C ALA A 231 24.40 17.52 5.02
N ALA A 232 25.31 16.53 4.99
CA ALA A 232 26.47 16.44 5.90
C ALA A 232 27.82 16.68 5.20
N SER A 233 27.87 16.57 3.86
CA SER A 233 29.11 16.65 3.07
C SER A 233 28.87 17.38 1.75
N PRO A 234 29.89 18.00 1.15
CA PRO A 234 29.77 18.64 -0.16
C PRO A 234 29.31 17.65 -1.23
N ARG A 235 28.45 18.08 -2.15
CA ARG A 235 27.91 17.23 -3.24
C ARG A 235 29.00 16.58 -4.08
N LEU A 236 30.09 17.32 -4.34
CA LEU A 236 31.22 16.80 -5.10
C LEU A 236 31.97 15.70 -4.35
N ALA A 237 32.06 15.76 -3.02
CA ALA A 237 32.65 14.70 -2.22
C ALA A 237 31.79 13.42 -2.27
N VAL A 238 30.46 13.56 -2.20
CA VAL A 238 29.53 12.42 -2.38
C VAL A 238 29.67 11.82 -3.77
N ALA A 239 29.72 12.64 -4.82
CA ALA A 239 29.89 12.18 -6.21
C ALA A 239 31.26 11.52 -6.43
N GLY A 240 32.34 12.11 -5.88
CA GLY A 240 33.69 11.56 -5.94
C GLY A 240 33.80 10.19 -5.24
N ALA A 241 33.19 10.07 -4.07
CA ALA A 241 33.12 8.79 -3.34
C ALA A 241 32.40 7.69 -4.13
N LEU A 242 31.29 8.03 -4.78
CA LEU A 242 30.56 7.08 -5.65
C LEU A 242 31.42 6.62 -6.83
N LEU A 243 32.20 7.53 -7.43
CA LEU A 243 33.12 7.17 -8.52
C LEU A 243 34.28 6.32 -8.03
N ALA A 244 34.92 6.68 -6.90
CA ALA A 244 36.04 5.94 -6.34
C ALA A 244 35.66 4.50 -5.97
N LEU A 245 34.53 4.32 -5.28
CA LEU A 245 34.03 2.98 -4.91
C LEU A 245 33.48 2.21 -6.11
N GLY A 246 32.83 2.91 -7.06
CA GLY A 246 32.25 2.32 -8.26
C GLY A 246 33.30 1.86 -9.30
N ALA A 247 34.43 2.57 -9.40
CA ALA A 247 35.52 2.21 -10.31
C ALA A 247 36.28 0.95 -9.88
N ALA A 248 36.26 0.67 -8.57
CA ALA A 248 36.95 -0.48 -7.99
C ALA A 248 36.04 -1.71 -7.82
N ALA A 249 34.75 -1.57 -8.04
CA ALA A 249 33.84 -2.73 -8.06
C ALA A 249 34.10 -3.59 -9.30
N PRO A 250 34.16 -4.95 -9.16
CA PRO A 250 34.30 -5.82 -10.31
C PRO A 250 33.19 -5.56 -11.32
N ALA A 251 33.55 -5.48 -12.60
CA ALA A 251 32.59 -5.25 -13.68
C ALA A 251 31.45 -6.28 -13.59
N PRO A 252 30.17 -5.87 -13.60
CA PRO A 252 29.05 -6.79 -13.57
C PRO A 252 29.17 -7.77 -14.71
N ALA A 253 28.87 -9.05 -14.44
CA ALA A 253 28.92 -10.12 -15.44
C ALA A 253 28.16 -9.70 -16.71
N PRO A 254 28.64 -10.05 -17.93
CA PRO A 254 28.00 -9.67 -19.17
C PRO A 254 26.57 -10.19 -19.21
N GLY A 255 25.59 -9.28 -19.18
CA GLY A 255 24.15 -9.57 -19.16
C GLY A 255 23.31 -8.77 -18.18
N LEU A 256 23.90 -8.13 -17.17
CA LEU A 256 23.17 -7.27 -16.22
C LEU A 256 23.81 -5.88 -16.17
N GLY A 257 23.76 -5.14 -17.29
CA GLY A 257 24.36 -3.81 -17.47
C GLY A 257 23.74 -2.67 -16.64
N ALA A 258 23.15 -2.95 -15.48
CA ALA A 258 22.49 -1.95 -14.65
C ALA A 258 23.42 -1.25 -13.63
N GLY A 259 24.55 -1.86 -13.24
CA GLY A 259 25.39 -1.31 -12.16
C GLY A 259 26.11 -0.01 -12.54
N GLY A 260 26.73 0.04 -13.72
CA GLY A 260 27.47 1.24 -14.17
C GLY A 260 26.56 2.42 -14.53
N SER A 261 25.41 2.17 -15.14
CA SER A 261 24.42 3.21 -15.48
C SER A 261 23.80 3.82 -14.21
N ALA A 262 23.48 3.01 -13.19
CA ALA A 262 22.87 3.48 -11.97
C ALA A 262 23.79 4.43 -11.18
N THR A 263 25.07 4.14 -11.09
CA THR A 263 26.06 5.03 -10.43
C THR A 263 26.21 6.33 -11.22
N GLY A 264 26.29 6.25 -12.56
CA GLY A 264 26.37 7.43 -13.42
C GLY A 264 25.14 8.33 -13.31
N ASP A 265 23.94 7.78 -13.19
CA ASP A 265 22.70 8.54 -12.99
C ASP A 265 22.69 9.25 -11.64
N ARG A 266 23.16 8.61 -10.58
CA ARG A 266 23.30 9.20 -9.24
C ARG A 266 24.31 10.38 -9.26
N VAL A 267 25.49 10.16 -9.83
CA VAL A 267 26.50 11.22 -9.98
C VAL A 267 25.96 12.40 -10.78
N ARG A 268 25.29 12.15 -11.92
CA ARG A 268 24.68 13.19 -12.73
C ARG A 268 23.62 13.96 -11.96
N ARG A 269 22.78 13.28 -11.16
CA ARG A 269 21.78 13.91 -10.30
C ARG A 269 22.43 14.78 -9.21
N LEU A 270 23.50 14.31 -8.59
CA LEU A 270 24.24 15.07 -7.58
C LEU A 270 24.81 16.38 -8.16
N ILE A 271 25.37 16.32 -9.36
CA ILE A 271 25.91 17.48 -10.07
C ILE A 271 24.79 18.44 -10.50
N ALA A 272 23.72 17.92 -11.09
CA ALA A 272 22.61 18.72 -11.60
C ALA A 272 21.79 19.40 -10.49
N ALA A 273 21.85 18.90 -9.26
CA ALA A 273 21.18 19.46 -8.09
C ALA A 273 19.69 19.83 -8.35
N PRO A 274 18.82 18.90 -8.74
CA PRO A 274 17.48 19.22 -9.19
C PRO A 274 16.69 19.95 -8.11
N ALA A 275 15.96 21.02 -8.51
CA ALA A 275 15.12 21.76 -7.60
C ALA A 275 14.05 20.85 -6.96
N PRO A 276 13.77 21.00 -5.67
CA PRO A 276 12.73 20.22 -5.00
C PRO A 276 11.36 20.51 -5.60
N LEU A 277 10.40 19.61 -5.39
CA LEU A 277 9.01 19.87 -5.78
C LEU A 277 8.45 21.08 -5.03
N SER A 278 7.58 21.84 -5.69
CA SER A 278 6.82 22.89 -5.02
C SER A 278 5.96 22.30 -3.88
N ARG A 279 5.64 23.12 -2.89
CA ARG A 279 4.80 22.70 -1.76
C ARG A 279 3.46 22.17 -2.23
N ALA A 280 2.84 22.82 -3.23
CA ALA A 280 1.57 22.41 -3.82
C ALA A 280 1.70 21.04 -4.50
N ALA A 281 2.75 20.80 -5.31
CA ALA A 281 2.98 19.52 -5.95
C ALA A 281 3.25 18.39 -4.94
N SER A 282 4.01 18.70 -3.87
CA SER A 282 4.26 17.75 -2.79
C SER A 282 2.98 17.38 -2.02
N ALA A 283 2.14 18.38 -1.70
CA ALA A 283 0.84 18.16 -1.07
C ALA A 283 -0.10 17.34 -1.96
N ALA A 284 -0.21 17.69 -3.24
CA ALA A 284 -1.01 16.93 -4.20
C ALA A 284 -0.54 15.48 -4.30
N GLY A 285 0.78 15.24 -4.37
CA GLY A 285 1.34 13.89 -4.38
C GLY A 285 1.04 13.12 -3.10
N THR A 286 1.13 13.76 -1.93
CA THR A 286 0.79 13.13 -0.64
C THR A 286 -0.70 12.76 -0.58
N LEU A 287 -1.59 13.65 -1.02
CA LEU A 287 -3.02 13.37 -1.12
C LEU A 287 -3.31 12.22 -2.08
N THR A 288 -2.63 12.16 -3.21
CA THR A 288 -2.74 11.04 -4.16
C THR A 288 -2.34 9.71 -3.51
N VAL A 289 -1.21 9.68 -2.79
CA VAL A 289 -0.77 8.48 -2.05
C VAL A 289 -1.79 8.08 -0.99
N ALA A 290 -2.32 9.05 -0.25
CA ALA A 290 -3.37 8.79 0.75
C ALA A 290 -4.65 8.26 0.09
N ALA A 291 -5.08 8.83 -1.02
CA ALA A 291 -6.25 8.39 -1.79
C ALA A 291 -6.07 6.97 -2.35
N LEU A 292 -4.88 6.63 -2.87
CA LEU A 292 -4.56 5.27 -3.32
C LEU A 292 -4.74 4.24 -2.20
N MET A 293 -4.30 4.56 -0.99
CA MET A 293 -4.44 3.66 0.17
C MET A 293 -5.86 3.64 0.75
N ALA A 294 -6.56 4.77 0.71
CA ALA A 294 -7.91 4.89 1.28
C ALA A 294 -8.98 4.23 0.38
N PHE A 295 -8.81 4.29 -0.93
CA PHE A 295 -9.82 3.83 -1.88
C PHE A 295 -10.30 2.39 -1.64
N PRO A 296 -9.44 1.37 -1.46
CA PRO A 296 -9.90 0.01 -1.23
C PRO A 296 -10.73 -0.14 0.05
N LEU A 297 -10.38 0.60 1.09
CA LEU A 297 -11.11 0.60 2.36
C LEU A 297 -12.47 1.30 2.22
N LEU A 298 -12.50 2.44 1.53
CA LEU A 298 -13.72 3.20 1.27
C LEU A 298 -14.68 2.45 0.33
N ALA A 299 -14.15 1.72 -0.64
CA ALA A 299 -14.96 0.90 -1.55
C ALA A 299 -15.72 -0.23 -0.82
N VAL A 300 -15.13 -0.76 0.27
CA VAL A 300 -15.80 -1.78 1.12
C VAL A 300 -16.70 -1.12 2.16
N ALA A 301 -16.21 -0.05 2.84
CA ALA A 301 -16.93 0.58 3.94
C ALA A 301 -18.00 1.57 3.48
N GLY A 302 -17.83 2.20 2.31
CA GLY A 302 -18.72 3.26 1.80
C GLY A 302 -20.18 2.87 1.73
N PRO A 303 -20.56 1.72 1.15
CA PRO A 303 -21.96 1.28 1.10
C PRO A 303 -22.57 1.07 2.49
N ALA A 304 -21.76 0.58 3.45
CA ALA A 304 -22.21 0.38 4.83
C ALA A 304 -22.39 1.71 5.59
N LEU A 305 -21.56 2.72 5.28
CA LEU A 305 -21.65 4.06 5.86
C LEU A 305 -22.80 4.87 5.26
N ALA A 306 -23.02 4.78 3.95
CA ALA A 306 -24.13 5.45 3.26
C ALA A 306 -25.49 4.97 3.78
N ALA A 307 -25.62 3.69 4.09
CA ALA A 307 -26.86 3.11 4.62
C ALA A 307 -27.23 3.60 6.04
N ARG A 308 -26.33 4.27 6.77
CA ARG A 308 -26.62 4.87 8.09
C ARG A 308 -27.50 6.14 8.00
N GLY A 309 -27.51 6.82 6.84
CA GLY A 309 -28.23 8.08 6.66
C GLY A 309 -29.68 7.93 6.24
N GLU A 310 -30.12 6.75 5.81
CA GLU A 310 -31.50 6.52 5.40
C GLU A 310 -32.28 5.85 6.54
N ASN A 311 -33.21 6.59 7.13
CA ASN A 311 -34.23 6.05 8.04
C ASN A 311 -35.15 5.11 7.24
N TYR A 312 -34.75 3.87 7.08
CA TYR A 312 -35.53 2.86 6.41
C TYR A 312 -36.49 2.21 7.41
N CYS A 313 -37.77 2.49 7.27
CA CYS A 313 -38.81 1.63 7.84
C CYS A 313 -38.84 0.32 7.05
N PRO A 314 -38.52 -0.85 7.62
CA PRO A 314 -38.66 -2.10 6.92
C PRO A 314 -40.16 -2.30 6.66
N HIS A 315 -40.56 -2.30 5.39
CA HIS A 315 -41.88 -2.83 5.02
C HIS A 315 -41.89 -4.30 5.45
N PRO A 316 -42.82 -4.74 6.29
CA PRO A 316 -43.05 -6.16 6.44
C PRO A 316 -43.40 -6.66 5.02
N ALA A 317 -42.63 -7.67 4.55
CA ALA A 317 -42.97 -8.36 3.32
C ALA A 317 -44.45 -8.70 3.42
N ALA A 318 -45.24 -8.30 2.43
CA ALA A 318 -46.64 -8.61 2.35
C ALA A 318 -46.80 -10.14 2.39
N ALA A 319 -46.98 -10.68 3.59
CA ALA A 319 -47.66 -11.95 3.75
C ALA A 319 -49.02 -11.73 3.09
N ALA A 320 -49.34 -12.55 2.11
CA ALA A 320 -50.58 -12.52 1.38
C ALA A 320 -51.75 -12.41 2.38
N ALA A 321 -52.25 -11.20 2.58
CA ALA A 321 -53.47 -10.98 3.31
C ALA A 321 -54.62 -11.14 2.28
N PRO A 322 -55.71 -11.81 2.67
CA PRO A 322 -56.88 -11.94 1.79
C PRO A 322 -57.38 -10.57 1.45
N ALA A 323 -57.79 -10.39 0.22
CA ALA A 323 -58.27 -9.17 -0.39
C ALA A 323 -59.48 -8.56 0.37
N ALA A 324 -59.19 -7.64 1.30
CA ALA A 324 -60.19 -6.66 1.81
C ALA A 324 -59.46 -5.70 2.78
N ALA A 325 -58.76 -4.73 2.29
CA ALA A 325 -58.58 -3.36 2.77
C ALA A 325 -57.32 -2.75 2.15
N ALA A 326 -57.46 -1.87 1.20
CA ALA A 326 -56.40 -1.07 0.64
C ALA A 326 -55.95 -0.05 1.68
N TRP A 327 -54.78 -0.22 2.29
CA TRP A 327 -54.16 0.72 3.19
C TRP A 327 -53.18 1.62 2.39
N ARG A 328 -53.37 2.93 2.41
CA ARG A 328 -52.37 3.89 1.93
C ARG A 328 -51.54 4.39 3.11
N MET A 329 -50.24 4.34 2.99
CA MET A 329 -49.33 4.97 3.94
C MET A 329 -49.03 6.40 3.48
N ASP A 330 -49.40 7.36 4.29
CA ASP A 330 -49.06 8.77 4.05
C ASP A 330 -47.69 9.08 4.62
N ARG A 331 -46.84 9.75 3.84
CA ARG A 331 -45.39 9.98 4.17
C ARG A 331 -45.21 11.05 5.27
N ALA A 332 -46.27 11.65 5.81
CA ALA A 332 -46.19 12.81 6.69
C ALA A 332 -46.12 12.52 8.19
N GLY A 333 -45.90 11.28 8.62
CA GLY A 333 -46.10 10.91 10.03
C GLY A 333 -44.97 10.20 10.77
N CYS A 334 -43.74 10.15 10.26
CA CYS A 334 -42.64 9.56 10.98
C CYS A 334 -41.78 10.61 11.70
N GLY A 335 -42.13 10.95 12.91
CA GLY A 335 -41.25 11.67 13.85
C GLY A 335 -40.39 10.69 14.70
N PRO A 336 -39.27 11.14 15.29
CA PRO A 336 -38.29 10.29 15.92
C PRO A 336 -38.73 9.59 17.23
N SER A 337 -39.98 9.69 17.66
CA SER A 337 -40.47 9.15 18.93
C SER A 337 -41.82 8.42 18.88
N ALA A 338 -42.43 8.21 17.71
CA ALA A 338 -43.71 7.52 17.64
C ALA A 338 -43.63 6.33 16.68
N GLY A 339 -43.90 5.13 17.17
CA GLY A 339 -44.05 3.94 16.34
C GLY A 339 -45.09 4.15 15.24
N CYS A 340 -44.80 3.70 14.01
CA CYS A 340 -45.74 3.77 12.87
C CYS A 340 -47.05 3.09 13.22
N ARG A 341 -48.12 3.85 13.47
CA ARG A 341 -49.47 3.33 13.53
C ARG A 341 -50.12 3.55 12.15
N PRO A 342 -50.69 2.54 11.52
CA PRO A 342 -51.46 2.70 10.29
C PRO A 342 -52.78 3.45 10.60
N ARG A 343 -53.07 4.50 9.85
CA ARG A 343 -54.35 5.21 9.89
C ARG A 343 -55.30 4.64 8.84
N PRO A 344 -56.58 4.35 9.15
CA PRO A 344 -57.55 3.94 8.14
C PRO A 344 -57.85 5.13 7.24
N VAL A 345 -57.82 4.90 5.93
CA VAL A 345 -58.31 5.88 4.93
C VAL A 345 -59.81 5.85 5.00
N GLY A 346 -60.39 6.94 5.48
CA GLY A 346 -61.84 7.11 5.45
C GLY A 346 -62.34 7.07 4.00
N LEU A 347 -63.37 6.26 3.76
CA LEU A 347 -64.15 6.29 2.53
C LEU A 347 -64.68 7.70 2.35
N ALA A 348 -64.28 8.37 1.29
CA ALA A 348 -64.84 9.67 0.87
C ALA A 348 -66.33 9.52 0.60
N GLY A 349 -67.08 10.40 1.23
CA GLY A 349 -68.50 10.51 1.33
C GLY A 349 -69.36 10.11 0.11
N ALA A 350 -70.33 9.27 0.38
CA ALA A 350 -71.57 9.29 -0.36
C ALA A 350 -72.36 10.52 0.11
N ALA A 351 -72.68 11.41 -0.78
CA ALA A 351 -73.62 12.54 -0.54
C ALA A 351 -75.01 11.96 -0.22
N PRO A 352 -75.74 12.55 0.72
CA PRO A 352 -77.13 12.16 0.93
C PRO A 352 -78.02 12.65 -0.22
N PRO A 353 -79.17 11.94 -0.53
CA PRO A 353 -80.07 12.32 -1.57
C PRO A 353 -80.86 13.54 -1.15
N ASP A 354 -81.14 14.44 -2.13
CA ASP A 354 -81.92 15.64 -2.03
C ASP A 354 -83.34 15.33 -1.50
N SER A 355 -83.79 16.13 -0.57
CA SER A 355 -85.22 16.23 -0.14
C SER A 355 -86.03 17.03 -1.12
N PRO A 356 -87.32 16.69 -1.42
CA PRO A 356 -88.11 17.40 -2.40
C PRO A 356 -88.63 18.74 -1.82
N PRO A 357 -89.03 19.64 -2.67
CA PRO A 357 -89.45 21.03 -2.32
C PRO A 357 -90.86 21.11 -1.76
N ARG A 358 -91.00 22.03 -0.82
CA ARG A 358 -92.25 22.78 -0.61
C ARG A 358 -91.98 24.26 -0.62
#